data_6f038451171faa43263fc488d517baa3
#
_entry.id   6f038451171faa43263fc488d517baa3
#
_cell.length_a   1.000
_cell.length_b   1.000
_cell.length_c   1.000
_cell.angle_alpha   90.00
_cell.angle_beta   90.00
_cell.angle_gamma   90.00
#
_symmetry.space_group_name_H-M   'P 1'
#
loop_
_entity.id
_entity.type
_entity.pdbx_description
1 polymer ?
#
loop_
_entity_poly.entity_id
_entity_poly.type
_entity_poly.pdbx_seq_one_letter_code
_entity_poly.pdbx_strand_id
1 'polypeptide(L)'
;MTDPASETSVPTEASGTKGTRMPREQRREQVMTQARKVFMDRGYHAAGMEEIADAAGVTKPVLYQHFPSKLELYLALLDRGIEELLHSADAALASTTDNKERVGATMRAYFAFVADRNSAFRLVFESDVMNESAVRERVDRAHEAIASKIADVISADTGLRHEQAMLLGSGLQGLAQVAASRWLTSDQSETTLEDSADLVASLAWRGIRSFPLTHPPGDPSG
;
A
#
# COMPACT_ATOMS: atom_id res chain seq x y z
N MET A 1 49.87 40.01 59.20
CA MET A 1 48.64 40.12 59.96
C MET A 1 47.46 39.99 58.99
N THR A 2 46.94 38.81 58.95
CA THR A 2 45.57 38.37 58.64
C THR A 2 44.99 38.64 57.25
N ASP A 3 45.03 37.60 56.48
CA ASP A 3 44.06 37.21 55.43
C ASP A 3 42.63 37.06 56.00
N PRO A 4 41.60 37.25 55.21
CA PRO A 4 40.90 36.04 54.83
C PRO A 4 40.37 35.97 53.39
N ALA A 5 40.37 34.76 52.94
CA ALA A 5 39.80 34.14 51.79
C ALA A 5 38.41 34.62 51.33
N SER A 6 38.24 34.79 50.01
CA SER A 6 36.94 34.87 49.32
C SER A 6 36.72 33.56 48.50
N GLU A 7 35.87 32.74 49.04
CA GLU A 7 35.34 31.58 48.33
C GLU A 7 34.41 32.06 47.19
N THR A 8 34.80 31.78 45.96
CA THR A 8 33.96 32.00 44.79
C THR A 8 33.17 30.73 44.52
N SER A 9 31.89 30.75 44.85
CA SER A 9 30.95 29.70 44.53
C SER A 9 30.64 29.72 43.01
N VAL A 10 30.96 28.63 42.34
CA VAL A 10 30.58 28.39 40.95
C VAL A 10 29.15 27.84 40.93
N PRO A 11 28.21 28.43 40.17
CA PRO A 11 26.90 27.83 39.98
C PRO A 11 27.02 26.67 39.00
N THR A 12 26.73 25.48 39.43
CA THR A 12 26.53 24.31 38.57
C THR A 12 25.24 24.51 37.79
N GLU A 13 25.35 24.94 36.55
CA GLU A 13 24.24 24.91 35.57
C GLU A 13 23.94 23.45 35.22
N ALA A 14 22.87 22.90 35.82
CA ALA A 14 22.26 21.68 35.35
C ALA A 14 21.56 21.95 34.01
N SER A 15 22.27 21.76 32.91
CA SER A 15 21.71 21.73 31.57
C SER A 15 20.81 20.51 31.42
N GLY A 16 19.57 20.65 31.82
CA GLY A 16 18.51 19.72 31.50
C GLY A 16 18.22 19.77 30.00
N THR A 17 18.78 18.85 29.25
CA THR A 17 18.39 18.58 27.87
C THR A 17 16.89 18.28 27.83
N LYS A 18 16.04 19.27 27.57
CA LYS A 18 14.65 19.08 27.19
C LYS A 18 14.65 18.26 25.91
N GLY A 19 14.48 16.97 26.02
CA GLY A 19 14.25 16.09 24.88
C GLY A 19 13.16 16.71 24.00
N THR A 20 13.49 17.04 22.77
CA THR A 20 12.58 17.64 21.80
C THR A 20 11.38 16.71 21.65
N ARG A 21 10.22 17.13 22.13
CA ARG A 21 8.98 16.33 22.06
C ARG A 21 8.69 16.06 20.60
N MET A 22 8.72 14.76 20.24
CA MET A 22 8.45 14.31 18.88
C MET A 22 7.10 14.89 18.40
N PRO A 23 7.06 15.49 17.17
CA PRO A 23 5.83 16.00 16.58
C PRO A 23 4.73 14.93 16.53
N ARG A 24 3.48 15.38 16.64
CA ARG A 24 2.31 14.47 16.68
C ARG A 24 2.25 13.56 15.47
N GLU A 25 2.56 14.07 14.29
CA GLU A 25 2.55 13.32 13.04
C GLU A 25 3.63 12.23 13.01
N GLN A 26 4.84 12.56 13.41
CA GLN A 26 5.92 11.57 13.51
C GLN A 26 5.59 10.45 14.50
N ARG A 27 4.91 10.79 15.59
CA ARG A 27 4.43 9.80 16.57
C ARG A 27 3.37 8.88 15.97
N ARG A 28 2.44 9.46 15.19
CA ARG A 28 1.42 8.70 14.47
C ARG A 28 2.06 7.71 13.50
N GLU A 29 3.03 8.15 12.70
CA GLU A 29 3.78 7.31 11.77
C GLU A 29 4.57 6.20 12.47
N GLN A 30 5.20 6.50 13.60
CA GLN A 30 5.89 5.52 14.41
C GLN A 30 4.94 4.40 14.88
N VAL A 31 3.77 4.78 15.38
CA VAL A 31 2.72 3.83 15.81
C VAL A 31 2.25 2.99 14.62
N MET A 32 1.92 3.59 13.49
CA MET A 32 1.48 2.87 12.29
C MET A 32 2.52 1.87 11.79
N THR A 33 3.79 2.24 11.78
CA THR A 33 4.89 1.36 11.37
C THR A 33 5.00 0.12 12.26
N GLN A 34 4.89 0.27 13.57
CA GLN A 34 4.97 -0.86 14.48
C GLN A 34 3.66 -1.68 14.49
N ALA A 35 2.51 -1.02 14.42
CA ALA A 35 1.23 -1.70 14.32
C ALA A 35 1.14 -2.60 13.07
N ARG A 36 1.65 -2.14 11.93
CA ARG A 36 1.73 -2.95 10.71
C ARG A 36 2.47 -4.26 10.99
N LYS A 37 3.64 -4.22 11.63
CA LYS A 37 4.42 -5.43 11.96
C LYS A 37 3.64 -6.37 12.87
N VAL A 38 3.06 -5.83 13.95
CA VAL A 38 2.29 -6.64 14.91
C VAL A 38 1.10 -7.31 14.24
N PHE A 39 0.35 -6.58 13.40
CA PHE A 39 -0.77 -7.17 12.66
C PHE A 39 -0.33 -8.24 11.64
N MET A 40 0.81 -8.04 10.99
CA MET A 40 1.34 -9.04 10.06
C MET A 40 1.81 -10.32 10.75
N ASP A 41 2.42 -10.17 11.94
CA ASP A 41 2.97 -11.31 12.68
C ASP A 41 1.88 -12.10 13.44
N ARG A 42 0.86 -11.41 13.95
CA ARG A 42 -0.17 -11.99 14.83
C ARG A 42 -1.54 -12.15 14.18
N GLY A 43 -1.78 -11.44 13.09
CA GLY A 43 -3.13 -11.22 12.57
C GLY A 43 -3.93 -10.19 13.38
N TYR A 44 -5.04 -9.72 12.83
CA TYR A 44 -5.85 -8.67 13.49
C TYR A 44 -6.40 -9.12 14.85
N HIS A 45 -7.00 -10.31 14.93
CA HIS A 45 -7.70 -10.75 16.13
C HIS A 45 -6.77 -10.93 17.33
N ALA A 46 -5.60 -11.55 17.11
CA ALA A 46 -4.63 -11.83 18.16
C ALA A 46 -3.79 -10.62 18.57
N ALA A 47 -3.62 -9.62 17.69
CA ALA A 47 -2.87 -8.40 18.00
C ALA A 47 -3.58 -7.57 19.07
N GLY A 48 -2.85 -7.20 20.12
CA GLY A 48 -3.32 -6.35 21.20
C GLY A 48 -2.88 -4.89 21.08
N MET A 49 -3.74 -3.92 21.44
CA MET A 49 -3.36 -2.50 21.49
C MET A 49 -2.20 -2.22 22.46
N GLU A 50 -2.07 -3.03 23.50
CA GLU A 50 -0.98 -2.93 24.49
C GLU A 50 0.35 -3.36 23.87
N GLU A 51 0.38 -4.50 23.18
CA GLU A 51 1.54 -4.98 22.43
C GLU A 51 1.99 -3.95 21.37
N ILE A 52 1.03 -3.33 20.68
CA ILE A 52 1.33 -2.28 19.69
C ILE A 52 1.94 -1.04 20.36
N ALA A 53 1.41 -0.63 21.52
CA ALA A 53 1.95 0.50 22.28
C ALA A 53 3.40 0.23 22.72
N ASP A 54 3.66 -0.96 23.26
CA ASP A 54 5.01 -1.39 23.69
C ASP A 54 5.97 -1.44 22.49
N ALA A 55 5.56 -2.05 21.38
CA ALA A 55 6.35 -2.11 20.15
C ALA A 55 6.66 -0.72 19.58
N ALA A 56 5.72 0.22 19.72
CA ALA A 56 5.89 1.61 19.28
C ALA A 56 6.63 2.49 20.30
N GLY A 57 6.96 1.97 21.49
CA GLY A 57 7.60 2.74 22.56
C GLY A 57 6.74 3.91 23.06
N VAL A 58 5.42 3.75 23.06
CA VAL A 58 4.46 4.74 23.56
C VAL A 58 3.60 4.17 24.68
N THR A 59 3.06 5.04 25.51
CA THR A 59 2.09 4.59 26.52
C THR A 59 0.72 4.33 25.90
N LYS A 60 -0.05 3.41 26.47
CA LYS A 60 -1.41 3.08 26.04
C LYS A 60 -2.32 4.32 25.86
N PRO A 61 -2.36 5.29 26.77
CA PRO A 61 -3.11 6.53 26.58
C PRO A 61 -2.66 7.34 25.34
N VAL A 62 -1.37 7.38 25.06
CA VAL A 62 -0.83 8.07 23.87
C VAL A 62 -1.27 7.36 22.60
N LEU A 63 -1.24 6.03 22.58
CA LEU A 63 -1.76 5.26 21.44
C LEU A 63 -3.24 5.58 21.17
N TYR A 64 -4.07 5.55 22.21
CA TYR A 64 -5.51 5.84 22.10
C TYR A 64 -5.84 7.30 21.73
N GLN A 65 -4.93 8.26 21.97
CA GLN A 65 -5.06 9.64 21.47
C GLN A 65 -4.88 9.74 19.94
N HIS A 66 -4.14 8.81 19.34
CA HIS A 66 -3.93 8.76 17.89
C HIS A 66 -4.94 7.86 17.18
N PHE A 67 -5.31 6.76 17.83
CA PHE A 67 -6.20 5.75 17.28
C PHE A 67 -7.18 5.27 18.37
N PRO A 68 -8.43 5.76 18.33
CA PRO A 68 -9.42 5.46 19.37
C PRO A 68 -9.73 3.98 19.56
N SER A 69 -9.50 3.17 18.52
CA SER A 69 -9.72 1.72 18.56
C SER A 69 -8.71 0.96 17.70
N LYS A 70 -8.63 -0.36 17.91
CA LYS A 70 -7.84 -1.26 17.08
C LYS A 70 -8.32 -1.22 15.61
N LEU A 71 -9.62 -1.13 15.41
CA LEU A 71 -10.21 -1.03 14.08
C LEU A 71 -9.78 0.27 13.39
N GLU A 72 -9.84 1.42 14.06
CA GLU A 72 -9.39 2.70 13.47
C GLU A 72 -7.90 2.68 13.08
N LEU A 73 -7.06 2.06 13.89
CA LEU A 73 -5.65 1.87 13.56
C LEU A 73 -5.47 0.96 12.35
N TYR A 74 -6.24 -0.12 12.29
CA TYR A 74 -6.22 -1.05 11.17
C TYR A 74 -6.70 -0.40 9.87
N LEU A 75 -7.81 0.35 9.93
CA LEU A 75 -8.35 1.08 8.79
C LEU A 75 -7.37 2.14 8.27
N ALA A 76 -6.65 2.83 9.16
CA ALA A 76 -5.63 3.79 8.75
C ALA A 76 -4.45 3.11 8.01
N LEU A 77 -4.05 1.91 8.43
CA LEU A 77 -3.04 1.12 7.72
C LEU A 77 -3.54 0.61 6.38
N LEU A 78 -4.79 0.20 6.31
CA LEU A 78 -5.45 -0.23 5.08
C LEU A 78 -5.55 0.92 4.08
N ASP A 79 -6.03 2.09 4.50
CA ASP A 79 -6.14 3.28 3.66
C ASP A 79 -4.78 3.66 3.06
N ARG A 80 -3.71 3.64 3.86
CA ARG A 80 -2.35 3.89 3.38
C ARG A 80 -1.88 2.86 2.35
N GLY A 81 -2.13 1.58 2.58
CA GLY A 81 -1.75 0.55 1.62
C GLY A 81 -2.54 0.64 0.32
N ILE A 82 -3.80 1.05 0.37
CA ILE A 82 -4.61 1.34 -0.82
C ILE A 82 -4.00 2.53 -1.59
N GLU A 83 -3.60 3.59 -0.90
CA GLU A 83 -2.92 4.74 -1.54
C GLU A 83 -1.61 4.32 -2.22
N GLU A 84 -0.79 3.50 -1.56
CA GLU A 84 0.45 2.95 -2.11
C GLU A 84 0.16 2.13 -3.39
N LEU A 85 -0.86 1.28 -3.37
CA LEU A 85 -1.29 0.47 -4.52
C LEU A 85 -1.78 1.34 -5.68
N LEU A 86 -2.64 2.31 -5.43
CA LEU A 86 -3.17 3.21 -6.44
C LEU A 86 -2.07 4.05 -7.08
N HIS A 87 -1.12 4.54 -6.28
CA HIS A 87 0.04 5.27 -6.78
C HIS A 87 0.95 4.39 -7.67
N SER A 88 1.18 3.14 -7.25
CA SER A 88 1.94 2.18 -8.05
C SER A 88 1.25 1.87 -9.39
N ALA A 89 -0.08 1.72 -9.38
CA ALA A 89 -0.87 1.51 -10.60
C ALA A 89 -0.78 2.73 -11.54
N ASP A 90 -0.92 3.95 -11.03
CA ASP A 90 -0.76 5.19 -11.81
C ASP A 90 0.62 5.29 -12.45
N ALA A 91 1.67 5.03 -11.69
CA ALA A 91 3.04 5.04 -12.18
C ALA A 91 3.26 4.00 -13.31
N ALA A 92 2.72 2.79 -13.14
CA ALA A 92 2.82 1.73 -14.14
C ALA A 92 2.05 2.07 -15.41
N LEU A 93 0.81 2.58 -15.29
CA LEU A 93 -0.01 3.00 -16.42
C LEU A 93 0.60 4.18 -17.21
N ALA A 94 1.29 5.09 -16.54
CA ALA A 94 1.95 6.25 -17.14
C ALA A 94 3.36 5.96 -17.66
N SER A 95 3.94 4.79 -17.38
CA SER A 95 5.35 4.48 -17.68
C SER A 95 5.67 4.37 -19.17
N THR A 96 4.69 4.08 -20.00
CA THR A 96 4.84 3.89 -21.44
C THR A 96 3.54 4.19 -22.18
N THR A 97 3.65 4.50 -23.47
CA THR A 97 2.51 4.63 -24.37
C THR A 97 2.24 3.34 -25.17
N ASP A 98 3.14 2.37 -25.14
CA ASP A 98 2.91 1.06 -25.73
C ASP A 98 2.00 0.22 -24.82
N ASN A 99 0.84 -0.18 -25.33
CA ASN A 99 -0.17 -0.88 -24.56
C ASN A 99 0.27 -2.27 -24.09
N LYS A 100 1.10 -2.95 -24.86
CA LYS A 100 1.64 -4.26 -24.44
C LYS A 100 2.59 -4.10 -23.27
N GLU A 101 3.49 -3.12 -23.37
CA GLU A 101 4.42 -2.80 -22.27
C GLU A 101 3.69 -2.28 -21.04
N ARG A 102 2.62 -1.47 -21.24
CA ARG A 102 1.76 -0.96 -20.16
C ARG A 102 1.08 -2.09 -19.37
N VAL A 103 0.53 -3.08 -20.07
CA VAL A 103 -0.04 -4.29 -19.44
C VAL A 103 1.04 -5.03 -18.65
N GLY A 104 2.23 -5.22 -19.21
CA GLY A 104 3.36 -5.84 -18.53
C GLY A 104 3.79 -5.06 -17.27
N ALA A 105 3.96 -3.75 -17.39
CA ALA A 105 4.34 -2.88 -16.29
C ALA A 105 3.30 -2.92 -15.14
N THR A 106 2.01 -2.87 -15.49
CA THR A 106 0.92 -2.92 -14.49
C THR A 106 0.88 -4.27 -13.78
N MET A 107 1.04 -5.39 -14.49
CA MET A 107 1.09 -6.72 -13.88
C MET A 107 2.30 -6.86 -12.95
N ARG A 108 3.49 -6.46 -13.40
CA ARG A 108 4.70 -6.49 -12.55
C ARG A 108 4.55 -5.61 -11.30
N ALA A 109 4.00 -4.40 -11.45
CA ALA A 109 3.75 -3.51 -10.30
C ALA A 109 2.79 -4.15 -9.29
N TYR A 110 1.71 -4.79 -9.75
CA TYR A 110 0.75 -5.47 -8.88
C TYR A 110 1.39 -6.67 -8.17
N PHE A 111 2.11 -7.53 -8.88
CA PHE A 111 2.82 -8.67 -8.29
C PHE A 111 3.89 -8.23 -7.28
N ALA A 112 4.64 -7.16 -7.59
CA ALA A 112 5.61 -6.59 -6.66
C ALA A 112 4.95 -6.06 -5.39
N PHE A 113 3.79 -5.39 -5.51
CA PHE A 113 3.00 -4.95 -4.37
C PHE A 113 2.53 -6.11 -3.50
N VAL A 114 2.05 -7.20 -4.11
CA VAL A 114 1.63 -8.42 -3.40
C VAL A 114 2.80 -9.12 -2.70
N ALA A 115 3.95 -9.17 -3.35
CA ALA A 115 5.17 -9.82 -2.84
C ALA A 115 5.84 -9.05 -1.70
N ASP A 116 5.64 -7.75 -1.63
CA ASP A 116 6.22 -6.93 -0.57
C ASP A 116 5.65 -7.34 0.78
N ARG A 117 6.53 -7.92 1.62
CA ARG A 117 6.18 -8.36 2.98
C ARG A 117 5.67 -7.22 3.87
N ASN A 118 5.99 -5.98 3.52
CA ASN A 118 5.52 -4.80 4.23
C ASN A 118 4.23 -4.23 3.61
N SER A 119 3.74 -4.79 2.50
CA SER A 119 2.57 -4.25 1.84
C SER A 119 1.30 -4.50 2.66
N ALA A 120 0.37 -3.57 2.57
CA ALA A 120 -0.95 -3.72 3.15
C ALA A 120 -1.79 -4.80 2.45
N PHE A 121 -1.30 -5.38 1.34
CA PHE A 121 -1.98 -6.47 0.64
C PHE A 121 -2.33 -7.62 1.58
N ARG A 122 -1.39 -8.03 2.45
CA ARG A 122 -1.66 -9.07 3.45
C ARG A 122 -2.70 -8.66 4.48
N LEU A 123 -2.73 -7.38 4.85
CA LEU A 123 -3.78 -6.84 5.73
C LEU A 123 -5.15 -6.87 5.06
N VAL A 124 -5.20 -6.72 3.72
CA VAL A 124 -6.43 -6.66 2.94
C VAL A 124 -6.96 -8.04 2.59
N PHE A 125 -6.09 -8.94 2.11
CA PHE A 125 -6.52 -10.18 1.45
C PHE A 125 -6.32 -11.44 2.30
N GLU A 126 -5.48 -11.41 3.32
CA GLU A 126 -5.24 -12.54 4.24
C GLU A 126 -5.96 -12.36 5.59
N SER A 127 -6.77 -11.31 5.76
CA SER A 127 -7.30 -10.98 7.08
C SER A 127 -8.68 -11.55 7.33
N ASP A 128 -8.87 -12.06 8.55
CA ASP A 128 -10.17 -12.43 9.12
C ASP A 128 -11.11 -11.21 9.29
N VAL A 129 -10.65 -10.00 8.92
CA VAL A 129 -11.37 -8.72 9.13
C VAL A 129 -12.30 -8.37 7.97
N MET A 130 -12.32 -9.18 6.90
CA MET A 130 -13.26 -8.98 5.78
C MET A 130 -14.74 -9.06 6.18
N ASN A 131 -15.04 -9.53 7.39
CA ASN A 131 -16.38 -9.48 7.95
C ASN A 131 -16.79 -8.09 8.45
N GLU A 132 -15.84 -7.20 8.69
CA GLU A 132 -16.09 -5.80 9.06
C GLU A 132 -16.52 -5.01 7.82
N SER A 133 -17.71 -4.41 7.83
CA SER A 133 -18.24 -3.65 6.68
C SER A 133 -17.32 -2.51 6.28
N ALA A 134 -16.72 -1.82 7.26
CA ALA A 134 -15.79 -0.72 7.01
C ALA A 134 -14.50 -1.14 6.27
N VAL A 135 -14.03 -2.36 6.46
CA VAL A 135 -12.89 -2.93 5.72
C VAL A 135 -13.32 -3.28 4.31
N ARG A 136 -14.43 -4.00 4.18
CA ARG A 136 -14.97 -4.41 2.86
C ARG A 136 -15.21 -3.22 1.95
N GLU A 137 -15.88 -2.18 2.44
CA GLU A 137 -16.17 -0.97 1.68
C GLU A 137 -14.90 -0.26 1.17
N ARG A 138 -13.79 -0.29 1.91
CA ARG A 138 -12.51 0.29 1.47
C ARG A 138 -11.87 -0.55 0.38
N VAL A 139 -11.89 -1.86 0.55
CA VAL A 139 -11.36 -2.82 -0.43
C VAL A 139 -12.14 -2.73 -1.74
N ASP A 140 -13.47 -2.72 -1.68
CA ASP A 140 -14.34 -2.61 -2.85
C ASP A 140 -14.10 -1.29 -3.60
N ARG A 141 -13.99 -0.17 -2.88
CA ARG A 141 -13.64 1.13 -3.48
C ARG A 141 -12.25 1.14 -4.10
N ALA A 142 -11.27 0.45 -3.51
CA ALA A 142 -9.94 0.33 -4.09
C ALA A 142 -9.97 -0.46 -5.41
N HIS A 143 -10.72 -1.57 -5.45
CA HIS A 143 -10.92 -2.36 -6.67
C HIS A 143 -11.57 -1.53 -7.76
N GLU A 144 -12.63 -0.81 -7.43
CA GLU A 144 -13.33 0.07 -8.36
C GLU A 144 -12.41 1.19 -8.90
N ALA A 145 -11.62 1.80 -8.03
CA ALA A 145 -10.67 2.85 -8.41
C ALA A 145 -9.59 2.32 -9.37
N ILE A 146 -9.04 1.12 -9.13
CA ILE A 146 -8.06 0.50 -10.03
C ILE A 146 -8.71 0.16 -11.37
N ALA A 147 -9.91 -0.45 -11.35
CA ALA A 147 -10.65 -0.80 -12.55
C ALA A 147 -10.97 0.44 -13.39
N SER A 148 -11.35 1.57 -12.75
CA SER A 148 -11.61 2.85 -13.42
C SER A 148 -10.35 3.39 -14.11
N LYS A 149 -9.19 3.38 -13.45
CA LYS A 149 -7.93 3.82 -14.05
C LYS A 149 -7.56 3.01 -15.29
N ILE A 150 -7.74 1.70 -15.24
CA ILE A 150 -7.52 0.81 -16.39
C ILE A 150 -8.56 1.10 -17.49
N ALA A 151 -9.81 1.31 -17.14
CA ALA A 151 -10.89 1.61 -18.04
C ALA A 151 -10.69 2.93 -18.79
N ASP A 152 -10.16 3.96 -18.13
CA ASP A 152 -9.86 5.24 -18.76
C ASP A 152 -8.83 5.08 -19.88
N VAL A 153 -7.78 4.28 -19.65
CA VAL A 153 -6.78 3.96 -20.67
C VAL A 153 -7.42 3.16 -21.81
N ILE A 154 -8.21 2.13 -21.50
CA ILE A 154 -8.89 1.32 -22.52
C ILE A 154 -9.85 2.17 -23.36
N SER A 155 -10.66 3.03 -22.73
CA SER A 155 -11.57 3.93 -23.44
C SER A 155 -10.83 4.87 -24.37
N ALA A 156 -9.72 5.47 -23.90
CA ALA A 156 -8.93 6.39 -24.70
C ALA A 156 -8.31 5.70 -25.94
N ASP A 157 -7.82 4.47 -25.77
CA ASP A 157 -7.10 3.76 -26.82
C ASP A 157 -8.00 3.01 -27.81
N THR A 158 -9.22 2.62 -27.38
CA THR A 158 -10.10 1.76 -28.19
C THR A 158 -11.39 2.46 -28.63
N GLY A 159 -11.74 3.59 -28.03
CA GLY A 159 -13.03 4.26 -28.25
C GLY A 159 -14.24 3.51 -27.65
N LEU A 160 -14.02 2.49 -26.83
CA LEU A 160 -15.08 1.81 -26.11
C LEU A 160 -15.79 2.78 -25.14
N ARG A 161 -17.10 2.60 -24.98
CA ARG A 161 -17.86 3.37 -23.97
C ARG A 161 -17.34 3.03 -22.57
N HIS A 162 -17.34 3.99 -21.68
CA HIS A 162 -16.80 3.86 -20.32
C HIS A 162 -17.32 2.60 -19.60
N GLU A 163 -18.61 2.28 -19.68
CA GLU A 163 -19.18 1.06 -19.09
C GLU A 163 -18.56 -0.25 -19.60
N GLN A 164 -18.26 -0.29 -20.92
CA GLN A 164 -17.60 -1.45 -21.54
C GLN A 164 -16.14 -1.56 -21.10
N ALA A 165 -15.45 -0.43 -21.06
CA ALA A 165 -14.09 -0.34 -20.59
C ALA A 165 -13.97 -0.69 -19.09
N MET A 166 -14.94 -0.27 -18.26
CA MET A 166 -15.03 -0.67 -16.83
C MET A 166 -15.15 -2.17 -16.66
N LEU A 167 -15.94 -2.86 -17.48
CA LEU A 167 -16.06 -4.32 -17.44
C LEU A 167 -14.71 -4.99 -17.73
N LEU A 168 -13.98 -4.48 -18.71
CA LEU A 168 -12.63 -4.99 -19.06
C LEU A 168 -11.62 -4.65 -17.96
N GLY A 169 -11.65 -3.42 -17.44
CA GLY A 169 -10.80 -2.98 -16.33
C GLY A 169 -10.97 -3.84 -15.08
N SER A 170 -12.22 -4.12 -14.71
CA SER A 170 -12.54 -5.03 -13.60
C SER A 170 -12.05 -6.46 -13.84
N GLY A 171 -12.20 -6.94 -15.08
CA GLY A 171 -11.70 -8.27 -15.46
C GLY A 171 -10.17 -8.37 -15.35
N LEU A 172 -9.45 -7.36 -15.82
CA LEU A 172 -7.98 -7.30 -15.74
C LEU A 172 -7.50 -7.15 -14.30
N GLN A 173 -8.16 -6.33 -13.50
CA GLN A 173 -7.87 -6.18 -12.07
C GLN A 173 -8.08 -7.51 -11.33
N GLY A 174 -9.21 -8.20 -11.57
CA GLY A 174 -9.48 -9.51 -10.97
C GLY A 174 -8.47 -10.58 -11.42
N LEU A 175 -8.06 -10.58 -12.70
CA LEU A 175 -7.01 -11.46 -13.22
C LEU A 175 -5.69 -11.26 -12.45
N ALA A 176 -5.25 -10.01 -12.30
CA ALA A 176 -4.03 -9.68 -11.57
C ALA A 176 -4.12 -10.12 -10.11
N GLN A 177 -5.23 -9.81 -9.44
CA GLN A 177 -5.46 -10.14 -8.03
C GLN A 177 -5.43 -11.64 -7.78
N VAL A 178 -6.22 -12.41 -8.52
CA VAL A 178 -6.34 -13.86 -8.33
C VAL A 178 -5.02 -14.57 -8.66
N ALA A 179 -4.36 -14.17 -9.74
CA ALA A 179 -3.09 -14.75 -10.14
C ALA A 179 -1.97 -14.46 -9.15
N ALA A 180 -1.84 -13.22 -8.68
CA ALA A 180 -0.83 -12.83 -7.71
C ALA A 180 -1.07 -13.47 -6.33
N SER A 181 -2.32 -13.57 -5.87
CA SER A 181 -2.68 -14.29 -4.64
C SER A 181 -2.33 -15.78 -4.73
N ARG A 182 -2.60 -16.40 -5.88
CA ARG A 182 -2.24 -17.80 -6.12
C ARG A 182 -0.73 -18.01 -6.10
N TRP A 183 0.02 -17.10 -6.76
CA TRP A 183 1.48 -17.16 -6.76
C TRP A 183 2.05 -17.00 -5.33
N LEU A 184 1.52 -16.07 -4.54
CA LEU A 184 1.98 -15.84 -3.16
C LEU A 184 1.83 -17.09 -2.26
N THR A 185 0.79 -17.91 -2.50
CA THR A 185 0.51 -19.13 -1.74
C THR A 185 1.13 -20.40 -2.34
N SER A 186 1.78 -20.29 -3.51
CA SER A 186 2.47 -21.41 -4.17
C SER A 186 3.92 -21.54 -3.69
N ASP A 187 4.58 -22.64 -4.11
CA ASP A 187 6.03 -22.78 -3.95
C ASP A 187 6.73 -21.81 -4.92
N GLN A 188 7.23 -20.71 -4.36
CA GLN A 188 7.91 -19.64 -5.11
C GLN A 188 9.29 -20.04 -5.63
N SER A 189 9.77 -21.25 -5.32
CA SER A 189 11.04 -21.75 -5.84
C SER A 189 10.95 -22.20 -7.31
N GLU A 190 9.75 -22.52 -7.79
CA GLU A 190 9.53 -22.99 -9.15
C GLU A 190 9.33 -21.85 -10.16
N THR A 191 8.81 -20.69 -9.72
CA THR A 191 8.48 -19.58 -10.63
C THR A 191 8.75 -18.24 -9.94
N THR A 192 9.62 -17.44 -10.56
CA THR A 192 9.92 -16.11 -10.02
C THR A 192 8.71 -15.18 -10.09
N LEU A 193 8.74 -14.10 -9.31
CA LEU A 193 7.74 -13.04 -9.38
C LEU A 193 7.62 -12.49 -10.82
N GLU A 194 8.77 -12.22 -11.43
CA GLU A 194 8.85 -11.59 -12.76
C GLU A 194 8.27 -12.53 -13.82
N ASP A 195 8.66 -13.81 -13.84
CA ASP A 195 8.13 -14.81 -14.78
C ASP A 195 6.61 -14.97 -14.63
N SER A 196 6.12 -14.98 -13.38
CA SER A 196 4.68 -15.10 -13.10
C SER A 196 3.90 -13.88 -13.56
N ALA A 197 4.41 -12.68 -13.30
CA ALA A 197 3.79 -11.44 -13.75
C ALA A 197 3.77 -11.36 -15.30
N ASP A 198 4.86 -11.72 -15.96
CA ASP A 198 4.96 -11.72 -17.42
C ASP A 198 4.08 -12.79 -18.09
N LEU A 199 3.91 -13.94 -17.45
CA LEU A 199 2.97 -14.98 -17.90
C LEU A 199 1.53 -14.44 -17.88
N VAL A 200 1.12 -13.81 -16.80
CA VAL A 200 -0.24 -13.24 -16.62
C VAL A 200 -0.43 -12.04 -17.56
N ALA A 201 0.59 -11.20 -17.73
CA ALA A 201 0.57 -10.09 -18.69
C ALA A 201 0.40 -10.59 -20.12
N SER A 202 1.08 -11.69 -20.49
CA SER A 202 0.95 -12.31 -21.81
C SER A 202 -0.46 -12.84 -22.07
N LEU A 203 -1.11 -13.43 -21.07
CA LEU A 203 -2.50 -13.87 -21.16
C LEU A 203 -3.44 -12.67 -21.33
N ALA A 204 -3.28 -11.64 -20.50
CA ALA A 204 -4.07 -10.42 -20.56
C ALA A 204 -3.95 -9.73 -21.92
N TRP A 205 -2.73 -9.58 -22.43
CA TRP A 205 -2.46 -8.94 -23.72
C TRP A 205 -3.04 -9.71 -24.90
N ARG A 206 -2.95 -11.01 -24.92
CA ARG A 206 -3.49 -11.84 -26.01
C ARG A 206 -5.01 -11.72 -26.10
N GLY A 207 -5.70 -11.62 -24.98
CA GLY A 207 -7.14 -11.38 -24.91
C GLY A 207 -7.51 -9.98 -25.41
N ILE A 208 -6.78 -8.94 -25.00
CA ILE A 208 -7.04 -7.53 -25.36
C ILE A 208 -6.74 -7.24 -26.83
N ARG A 209 -5.80 -7.95 -27.45
CA ARG A 209 -5.36 -7.74 -28.84
C ARG A 209 -6.47 -7.81 -29.90
N SER A 210 -7.60 -8.42 -29.56
CA SER A 210 -8.75 -8.53 -30.47
C SER A 210 -9.65 -7.29 -30.54
N PHE A 211 -9.44 -6.30 -29.67
CA PHE A 211 -10.21 -5.06 -29.70
C PHE A 211 -9.61 -4.05 -30.68
N PRO A 212 -10.44 -3.36 -31.50
CA PRO A 212 -9.95 -2.35 -32.44
C PRO A 212 -9.33 -1.18 -31.68
N LEU A 213 -8.18 -0.72 -32.15
CA LEU A 213 -7.52 0.50 -31.66
C LEU A 213 -8.09 1.71 -32.42
N THR A 214 -8.38 2.79 -31.70
CA THR A 214 -8.74 4.09 -32.31
C THR A 214 -7.53 4.77 -32.95
N HIS A 215 -6.31 4.44 -32.49
CA HIS A 215 -5.06 4.93 -33.06
C HIS A 215 -4.12 3.74 -33.27
N PRO A 216 -3.94 3.28 -34.52
CA PRO A 216 -2.99 2.23 -34.78
C PRO A 216 -1.56 2.68 -34.44
N PRO A 217 -0.71 1.77 -33.93
CA PRO A 217 0.69 2.08 -33.65
C PRO A 217 1.39 2.58 -34.95
N GLY A 218 1.86 3.83 -34.95
CA GLY A 218 2.62 4.38 -36.04
C GLY A 218 1.92 5.47 -36.86
N ASP A 219 0.75 5.95 -36.48
CA ASP A 219 0.16 7.13 -37.11
C ASP A 219 0.69 8.41 -36.40
N PRO A 220 1.56 9.20 -37.06
CA PRO A 220 2.15 10.40 -36.44
C PRO A 220 1.21 11.61 -36.44
N SER A 221 -0.09 11.43 -36.72
CA SER A 221 -1.08 12.49 -36.87
C SER A 221 -1.98 12.61 -35.59
N GLY A 222 -1.37 12.78 -34.43
CA GLY A 222 -2.05 13.09 -33.16
C GLY A 222 -1.40 14.24 -32.45
#